data_7e096dba484e3129241c0bd191c9fcb8
#
_entry.id   7e096dba484e3129241c0bd191c9fcb8
#
_cell.length_a   1.000
_cell.length_b   1.000
_cell.length_c   1.000
_cell.angle_alpha   90.00
_cell.angle_beta   90.00
_cell.angle_gamma   90.00
#
_symmetry.space_group_name_H-M   'P 1'
#
loop_
_entity.id
_entity.type
_entity.pdbx_description
1 polymer ?
#
loop_
_entity_poly.entity_id
_entity_poly.type
_entity_poly.pdbx_seq_one_letter_code
_entity_poly.pdbx_strand_id
1 'polypeptide(L)'
;MVYAQIIKMLNSNKYTLKAENLSIGYFHKSGNHIVAKEIHFALAQGELVGLVGANGVGKSTLLRTLSKVQNKLEGSIKIEGKNSNSYTFEELATTLSVVLTEHPASKNLTVLELIALGRQPYTNWLGTLTEKDKEKILQAIQATEVEPLKHRKCYELSDGQLQRVMIARALAQDTPIIILDEPTTHLDIYHRAYILTLLKNLAATTQKTILFSTHEIDLAIQLCDKMIVMDQETTYFNDPCTLITQNRFSSLFPNDLIAFDEKTGSFKIVR
;
A
#
# COMPACT_ATOMS: atom_id res chain seq x y z
N MET A 1 35.76 -15.89 4.25
CA MET A 1 35.11 -14.67 4.80
C MET A 1 34.38 -13.86 3.72
N VAL A 2 34.98 -13.55 2.57
CA VAL A 2 34.35 -12.75 1.49
C VAL A 2 33.07 -13.41 0.93
N TYR A 3 33.05 -14.75 0.73
CA TYR A 3 31.90 -15.47 0.20
C TYR A 3 30.68 -15.43 1.15
N ALA A 4 30.93 -15.50 2.46
CA ALA A 4 29.88 -15.40 3.49
C ALA A 4 29.33 -13.95 3.58
N GLN A 5 30.16 -12.94 3.34
CA GLN A 5 29.72 -11.53 3.22
C GLN A 5 28.91 -11.28 1.94
N ILE A 6 29.31 -11.87 0.81
CA ILE A 6 28.57 -11.78 -0.47
C ILE A 6 27.20 -12.48 -0.34
N ILE A 7 27.14 -13.69 0.25
CA ILE A 7 25.89 -14.38 0.52
C ILE A 7 25.02 -13.60 1.52
N LYS A 8 25.61 -12.95 2.51
CA LYS A 8 24.88 -12.09 3.46
C LYS A 8 24.39 -10.79 2.80
N MET A 9 25.13 -10.22 1.85
CA MET A 9 24.68 -9.12 1.00
C MET A 9 23.59 -9.53 0.00
N LEU A 10 23.70 -10.68 -0.65
CA LEU A 10 22.68 -11.22 -1.56
C LEU A 10 21.39 -11.61 -0.80
N ASN A 11 21.51 -12.04 0.46
CA ASN A 11 20.36 -12.32 1.32
C ASN A 11 19.81 -11.09 2.08
N SER A 12 20.55 -9.98 2.15
CA SER A 12 20.12 -8.78 2.87
C SER A 12 19.06 -7.95 2.11
N ASN A 13 18.91 -8.15 0.79
CA ASN A 13 17.95 -7.42 -0.04
C ASN A 13 16.75 -8.27 -0.50
N LYS A 14 16.40 -9.31 0.25
CA LYS A 14 15.22 -10.15 -0.09
C LYS A 14 13.89 -9.41 0.11
N TYR A 15 13.85 -8.38 0.97
CA TYR A 15 12.63 -7.70 1.37
C TYR A 15 12.76 -6.19 1.21
N THR A 16 11.76 -5.60 0.55
CA THR A 16 11.67 -4.15 0.33
C THR A 16 11.14 -3.42 1.56
N LEU A 17 10.20 -4.05 2.30
CA LEU A 17 9.61 -3.49 3.51
C LEU A 17 9.48 -4.60 4.57
N LYS A 18 10.03 -4.38 5.76
CA LYS A 18 9.99 -5.34 6.86
C LYS A 18 9.61 -4.66 8.17
N ALA A 19 8.70 -5.27 8.92
CA ALA A 19 8.36 -4.90 10.30
C ALA A 19 8.75 -6.04 11.25
N GLU A 20 9.38 -5.71 12.39
CA GLU A 20 9.79 -6.65 13.42
C GLU A 20 9.42 -6.11 14.80
N ASN A 21 8.62 -6.89 15.56
CA ASN A 21 8.09 -6.52 16.90
C ASN A 21 7.46 -5.12 16.91
N LEU A 22 6.79 -4.73 15.79
CA LEU A 22 6.29 -3.38 15.63
C LEU A 22 5.02 -3.18 16.46
N SER A 23 5.03 -2.12 17.30
CA SER A 23 3.85 -1.61 18.00
C SER A 23 3.46 -0.24 17.45
N ILE A 24 2.18 -0.09 17.14
CA ILE A 24 1.59 1.13 16.57
C ILE A 24 0.52 1.71 17.48
N GLY A 25 0.32 3.02 17.42
CA GLY A 25 -0.66 3.72 18.25
C GLY A 25 -0.32 5.19 18.39
N TYR A 26 -0.78 5.80 19.47
CA TYR A 26 -0.70 7.23 19.70
C TYR A 26 0.03 7.54 21.00
N PHE A 27 0.88 8.57 20.97
CA PHE A 27 1.53 9.11 22.17
C PHE A 27 0.57 10.05 22.89
N HIS A 28 0.35 9.82 24.18
CA HIS A 28 -0.42 10.71 25.05
C HIS A 28 0.37 11.05 26.29
N LYS A 29 0.09 12.22 26.89
CA LYS A 29 0.73 12.64 28.15
C LYS A 29 0.44 11.69 29.32
N SER A 30 -0.69 10.99 29.27
CA SER A 30 -1.14 10.03 30.30
C SER A 30 -0.69 8.59 30.05
N GLY A 31 0.12 8.34 29.02
CA GLY A 31 0.56 7.02 28.60
C GLY A 31 0.19 6.71 27.14
N ASN A 32 0.92 5.82 26.50
CA ASN A 32 0.70 5.49 25.09
C ASN A 32 -0.60 4.69 24.90
N HIS A 33 -1.39 5.07 23.90
CA HIS A 33 -2.50 4.26 23.44
C HIS A 33 -2.03 3.30 22.35
N ILE A 34 -1.89 2.02 22.69
CA ILE A 34 -1.48 0.98 21.74
C ILE A 34 -2.70 0.55 20.93
N VAL A 35 -2.60 0.61 19.59
CA VAL A 35 -3.64 0.15 18.67
C VAL A 35 -3.38 -1.30 18.26
N ALA A 36 -2.12 -1.65 17.95
CA ALA A 36 -1.70 -3.02 17.70
C ALA A 36 -0.23 -3.20 18.08
N LYS A 37 0.16 -4.42 18.43
CA LYS A 37 1.50 -4.78 18.88
C LYS A 37 1.98 -6.08 18.23
N GLU A 38 3.28 -6.36 18.39
CA GLU A 38 3.89 -7.61 17.90
C GLU A 38 3.64 -7.86 16.40
N ILE A 39 3.62 -6.79 15.61
CA ILE A 39 3.40 -6.88 14.17
C ILE A 39 4.70 -7.35 13.50
N HIS A 40 4.60 -8.44 12.74
CA HIS A 40 5.71 -9.03 12.00
C HIS A 40 5.29 -9.31 10.55
N PHE A 41 6.00 -8.76 9.59
CA PHE A 41 5.89 -9.13 8.18
C PHE A 41 7.14 -8.74 7.40
N ALA A 42 7.28 -9.31 6.21
CA ALA A 42 8.37 -8.99 5.30
C ALA A 42 7.88 -9.10 3.85
N LEU A 43 7.80 -7.97 3.16
CA LEU A 43 7.29 -7.85 1.80
C LEU A 43 8.45 -7.92 0.81
N ALA A 44 8.31 -8.75 -0.22
CA ALA A 44 9.30 -8.88 -1.26
C ALA A 44 9.01 -7.98 -2.47
N GLN A 45 10.01 -7.81 -3.31
CA GLN A 45 9.89 -7.05 -4.55
C GLN A 45 8.87 -7.71 -5.50
N GLY A 46 8.03 -6.92 -6.13
CA GLY A 46 7.02 -7.38 -7.09
C GLY A 46 5.77 -8.00 -6.47
N GLU A 47 5.64 -8.03 -5.14
CA GLU A 47 4.45 -8.55 -4.46
C GLU A 47 3.33 -7.51 -4.38
N LEU A 48 2.10 -7.97 -4.64
CA LEU A 48 0.87 -7.28 -4.24
C LEU A 48 0.41 -7.81 -2.89
N VAL A 49 0.35 -6.94 -1.88
CA VAL A 49 0.01 -7.32 -0.51
C VAL A 49 -1.24 -6.58 -0.03
N GLY A 50 -2.25 -7.35 0.39
CA GLY A 50 -3.48 -6.82 0.96
C GLY A 50 -3.40 -6.72 2.49
N LEU A 51 -3.78 -5.56 3.05
CA LEU A 51 -3.97 -5.36 4.48
C LEU A 51 -5.47 -5.35 4.78
N VAL A 52 -5.93 -6.35 5.50
CA VAL A 52 -7.36 -6.54 5.83
C VAL A 52 -7.58 -6.61 7.34
N GLY A 53 -8.80 -6.33 7.76
CA GLY A 53 -9.21 -6.35 9.16
C GLY A 53 -10.49 -5.54 9.37
N ALA A 54 -11.12 -5.67 10.52
CA ALA A 54 -12.34 -4.93 10.88
C ALA A 54 -12.11 -3.41 10.88
N ASN A 55 -13.21 -2.64 10.86
CA ASN A 55 -13.13 -1.19 10.99
C ASN A 55 -12.55 -0.81 12.36
N GLY A 56 -11.66 0.18 12.38
CA GLY A 56 -11.04 0.65 13.62
C GLY A 56 -9.90 -0.21 14.17
N VAL A 57 -9.57 -1.37 13.56
CA VAL A 57 -8.51 -2.27 14.05
C VAL A 57 -7.09 -1.68 13.92
N GLY A 58 -6.92 -0.59 13.14
CA GLY A 58 -5.62 0.09 13.01
C GLY A 58 -4.95 0.01 11.65
N LYS A 59 -5.65 -0.42 10.58
CA LYS A 59 -5.08 -0.51 9.22
C LYS A 59 -4.41 0.79 8.77
N SER A 60 -5.16 1.90 8.78
CA SER A 60 -4.61 3.22 8.39
C SER A 60 -3.51 3.70 9.35
N THR A 61 -3.59 3.35 10.65
CA THR A 61 -2.52 3.64 11.62
C THR A 61 -1.24 2.89 11.26
N LEU A 62 -1.35 1.61 10.84
CA LEU A 62 -0.21 0.84 10.37
C LEU A 62 0.40 1.46 9.11
N LEU A 63 -0.42 1.78 8.08
CA LEU A 63 0.08 2.39 6.85
C LEU A 63 0.75 3.74 7.10
N ARG A 64 0.17 4.61 7.95
CA ARG A 64 0.77 5.88 8.36
C ARG A 64 2.09 5.68 9.11
N THR A 65 2.19 4.63 9.94
CA THR A 65 3.43 4.32 10.66
C THR A 65 4.52 3.81 9.71
N LEU A 66 4.18 2.94 8.75
CA LEU A 66 5.11 2.44 7.74
C LEU A 66 5.64 3.54 6.82
N SER A 67 4.79 4.51 6.48
CA SER A 67 5.16 5.68 5.66
C SER A 67 5.80 6.83 6.43
N LYS A 68 6.07 6.67 7.74
CA LYS A 68 6.63 7.70 8.64
C LYS A 68 5.77 8.98 8.76
N VAL A 69 4.51 8.96 8.34
CA VAL A 69 3.54 10.02 8.65
C VAL A 69 3.21 10.03 10.14
N GLN A 70 3.30 8.87 10.78
CA GLN A 70 3.13 8.69 12.22
C GLN A 70 4.30 7.92 12.81
N ASN A 71 4.72 8.29 14.02
CA ASN A 71 5.79 7.57 14.71
C ASN A 71 5.29 6.21 15.23
N LYS A 72 6.15 5.19 15.11
CA LYS A 72 5.93 3.90 15.78
C LYS A 72 6.11 4.05 17.29
N LEU A 73 5.43 3.21 18.08
CA LEU A 73 5.64 3.15 19.53
C LEU A 73 6.89 2.33 19.86
N GLU A 74 6.99 1.10 19.32
CA GLU A 74 8.08 0.17 19.57
C GLU A 74 8.44 -0.63 18.32
N GLY A 75 9.50 -1.44 18.39
CA GLY A 75 9.93 -2.33 17.33
C GLY A 75 10.77 -1.67 16.25
N SER A 76 10.88 -2.29 15.09
CA SER A 76 11.66 -1.81 13.97
C SER A 76 10.92 -1.90 12.64
N ILE A 77 11.17 -0.91 11.76
CA ILE A 77 10.76 -0.91 10.36
C ILE A 77 12.03 -0.77 9.52
N LYS A 78 12.21 -1.68 8.58
CA LYS A 78 13.30 -1.63 7.60
C LYS A 78 12.72 -1.43 6.20
N ILE A 79 13.25 -0.46 5.46
CA ILE A 79 12.88 -0.13 4.09
C ILE A 79 14.16 -0.33 3.26
N GLU A 80 14.10 -1.15 2.20
CA GLU A 80 15.28 -1.51 1.41
C GLU A 80 16.49 -1.92 2.28
N GLY A 81 16.23 -2.70 3.36
CA GLY A 81 17.25 -3.18 4.29
C GLY A 81 17.77 -2.13 5.30
N LYS A 82 17.49 -0.84 5.12
CA LYS A 82 17.91 0.28 6.00
C LYS A 82 16.81 0.56 7.04
N ASN A 83 17.19 0.89 8.28
CA ASN A 83 16.20 1.27 9.31
C ASN A 83 15.46 2.54 8.89
N SER A 84 14.14 2.56 9.02
CA SER A 84 13.30 3.71 8.62
C SER A 84 13.69 5.01 9.31
N ASN A 85 14.22 4.95 10.56
CA ASN A 85 14.63 6.13 11.31
C ASN A 85 15.87 6.84 10.70
N SER A 86 16.67 6.14 9.89
CA SER A 86 17.85 6.71 9.25
C SER A 86 17.60 7.33 7.88
N TYR A 87 16.36 7.34 7.41
CA TYR A 87 15.97 8.06 6.19
C TYR A 87 15.69 9.53 6.47
N THR A 88 16.22 10.42 5.65
CA THR A 88 15.71 11.80 5.53
C THR A 88 14.34 11.80 4.85
N PHE A 89 13.62 12.92 4.87
CA PHE A 89 12.34 13.02 4.16
C PHE A 89 12.51 12.89 2.64
N GLU A 90 13.58 13.47 2.09
CA GLU A 90 13.93 13.40 0.66
C GLU A 90 14.27 11.96 0.23
N GLU A 91 15.12 11.27 1.00
CA GLU A 91 15.43 9.85 0.74
C GLU A 91 14.18 8.98 0.80
N LEU A 92 13.30 9.21 1.79
CA LEU A 92 12.06 8.46 1.93
C LEU A 92 11.13 8.72 0.74
N ALA A 93 11.00 9.98 0.30
CA ALA A 93 10.16 10.36 -0.85
C ALA A 93 10.64 9.75 -2.18
N THR A 94 11.90 9.34 -2.29
CA THR A 94 12.43 8.60 -3.46
C THR A 94 12.38 7.09 -3.28
N THR A 95 11.96 6.60 -2.10
CA THR A 95 11.92 5.16 -1.78
C THR A 95 10.49 4.65 -1.61
N LEU A 96 9.56 5.49 -1.15
CA LEU A 96 8.19 5.09 -0.84
C LEU A 96 7.21 6.16 -1.30
N SER A 97 6.18 5.76 -2.05
CA SER A 97 5.06 6.61 -2.43
C SER A 97 3.78 6.20 -1.70
N VAL A 98 2.89 7.17 -1.45
CA VAL A 98 1.65 6.96 -0.69
C VAL A 98 0.47 7.52 -1.47
N VAL A 99 -0.61 6.74 -1.53
CA VAL A 99 -1.94 7.18 -1.97
C VAL A 99 -2.87 7.07 -0.77
N LEU A 100 -3.35 8.22 -0.29
CA LEU A 100 -4.29 8.28 0.82
C LEU A 100 -5.74 8.21 0.30
N THR A 101 -6.66 7.85 1.16
CA THR A 101 -8.12 7.85 0.87
C THR A 101 -8.64 9.26 0.58
N GLU A 102 -7.96 10.29 1.10
CA GLU A 102 -8.36 11.68 0.91
C GLU A 102 -8.13 12.14 -0.54
N HIS A 103 -9.10 12.88 -1.06
CA HIS A 103 -8.98 13.51 -2.38
C HIS A 103 -7.86 14.56 -2.39
N PRO A 104 -7.24 14.82 -3.56
CA PRO A 104 -6.21 15.85 -3.67
C PRO A 104 -6.79 17.22 -3.29
N ALA A 105 -5.99 18.02 -2.58
CA ALA A 105 -6.38 19.33 -2.05
C ALA A 105 -6.87 20.32 -3.14
N SER A 106 -6.41 20.16 -4.38
CA SER A 106 -6.87 20.93 -5.54
C SER A 106 -7.38 20.04 -6.64
N LYS A 107 -8.68 20.10 -6.89
CA LYS A 107 -9.33 19.43 -8.04
C LYS A 107 -9.23 20.27 -9.34
N ASN A 108 -8.67 21.48 -9.29
CA ASN A 108 -8.51 22.38 -10.45
C ASN A 108 -7.31 22.02 -11.34
N LEU A 109 -6.44 21.13 -10.90
CA LEU A 109 -5.34 20.62 -11.71
C LEU A 109 -5.86 19.75 -12.85
N THR A 110 -5.18 19.77 -13.99
CA THR A 110 -5.35 18.75 -15.02
C THR A 110 -4.79 17.41 -14.54
N VAL A 111 -5.21 16.32 -15.15
CA VAL A 111 -4.65 14.99 -14.88
C VAL A 111 -3.14 14.98 -15.07
N LEU A 112 -2.63 15.58 -16.15
CA LEU A 112 -1.19 15.65 -16.42
C LEU A 112 -0.46 16.42 -15.32
N GLU A 113 -0.99 17.58 -14.89
CA GLU A 113 -0.41 18.38 -13.80
C GLU A 113 -0.39 17.59 -12.48
N LEU A 114 -1.49 16.90 -12.15
CA LEU A 114 -1.55 16.09 -10.92
C LEU A 114 -0.54 14.92 -10.93
N ILE A 115 -0.39 14.23 -12.07
CA ILE A 115 0.59 13.14 -12.21
C ILE A 115 2.02 13.69 -12.13
N ALA A 116 2.28 14.86 -12.74
CA ALA A 116 3.58 15.52 -12.72
C ALA A 116 4.04 15.88 -11.28
N LEU A 117 3.11 16.17 -10.35
CA LEU A 117 3.45 16.35 -8.94
C LEU A 117 4.12 15.11 -8.31
N GLY A 118 3.94 13.92 -8.87
CA GLY A 118 4.68 12.71 -8.45
C GLY A 118 6.20 12.86 -8.62
N ARG A 119 6.67 13.73 -9.53
CA ARG A 119 8.09 13.99 -9.75
C ARG A 119 8.70 15.04 -8.81
N GLN A 120 7.91 15.65 -7.93
CA GLN A 120 8.38 16.71 -7.01
C GLN A 120 9.66 16.33 -6.23
N PRO A 121 9.86 15.09 -5.74
CA PRO A 121 11.09 14.72 -5.03
C PRO A 121 12.38 14.80 -5.89
N TYR A 122 12.25 14.88 -7.21
CA TYR A 122 13.37 14.89 -8.16
C TYR A 122 13.56 16.25 -8.84
N THR A 123 12.65 17.21 -8.62
CA THR A 123 12.72 18.54 -9.23
C THR A 123 13.59 19.49 -8.38
N ASN A 124 14.11 20.53 -9.03
CA ASN A 124 14.74 21.64 -8.32
C ASN A 124 13.68 22.53 -7.63
N TRP A 125 14.12 23.56 -6.92
CA TRP A 125 13.26 24.53 -6.22
C TRP A 125 12.27 25.28 -7.13
N LEU A 126 12.55 25.35 -8.46
CA LEU A 126 11.63 25.90 -9.48
C LEU A 126 10.60 24.88 -9.98
N GLY A 127 10.69 23.62 -9.57
CA GLY A 127 9.80 22.56 -10.07
C GLY A 127 10.06 22.16 -11.53
N THR A 128 11.27 22.39 -12.06
CA THR A 128 11.61 22.08 -13.46
C THR A 128 11.70 20.58 -13.68
N LEU A 129 10.94 20.07 -14.65
CA LEU A 129 10.95 18.67 -15.08
C LEU A 129 12.06 18.43 -16.11
N THR A 130 12.86 17.41 -15.89
CA THR A 130 13.85 16.88 -16.86
C THR A 130 13.17 16.00 -17.90
N GLU A 131 13.86 15.64 -18.99
CA GLU A 131 13.33 14.67 -19.98
C GLU A 131 13.05 13.30 -19.33
N LYS A 132 13.88 12.86 -18.39
CA LYS A 132 13.64 11.64 -17.62
C LYS A 132 12.34 11.72 -16.79
N ASP A 133 12.04 12.87 -16.21
CA ASP A 133 10.80 13.06 -15.47
C ASP A 133 9.58 12.97 -16.38
N LYS A 134 9.65 13.59 -17.57
CA LYS A 134 8.59 13.52 -18.59
C LYS A 134 8.37 12.08 -19.05
N GLU A 135 9.44 11.32 -19.26
CA GLU A 135 9.36 9.89 -19.60
C GLU A 135 8.65 9.09 -18.51
N LYS A 136 8.98 9.29 -17.21
CA LYS A 136 8.32 8.61 -16.09
C LYS A 136 6.84 8.98 -15.97
N ILE A 137 6.48 10.23 -16.23
CA ILE A 137 5.08 10.68 -16.29
C ILE A 137 4.34 9.94 -17.40
N LEU A 138 4.91 9.87 -18.61
CA LEU A 138 4.28 9.18 -19.74
C LEU A 138 4.11 7.69 -19.49
N GLN A 139 5.13 7.02 -18.94
CA GLN A 139 5.06 5.60 -18.54
C GLN A 139 3.92 5.37 -17.54
N ALA A 140 3.79 6.23 -16.52
CA ALA A 140 2.73 6.13 -15.53
C ALA A 140 1.34 6.33 -16.15
N ILE A 141 1.17 7.30 -17.04
CA ILE A 141 -0.07 7.57 -17.77
C ILE A 141 -0.49 6.34 -18.59
N GLN A 142 0.43 5.73 -19.33
CA GLN A 142 0.19 4.54 -20.15
C GLN A 142 -0.16 3.32 -19.28
N ALA A 143 0.62 3.06 -18.23
CA ALA A 143 0.44 1.91 -17.35
C ALA A 143 -0.89 1.93 -16.57
N THR A 144 -1.51 3.11 -16.38
CA THR A 144 -2.80 3.29 -15.71
C THR A 144 -3.96 3.61 -16.66
N GLU A 145 -3.70 3.61 -17.96
CA GLU A 145 -4.70 3.86 -19.02
C GLU A 145 -5.45 5.20 -18.85
N VAL A 146 -4.76 6.25 -18.42
CA VAL A 146 -5.35 7.59 -18.23
C VAL A 146 -4.98 8.59 -19.34
N GLU A 147 -4.32 8.14 -20.40
CA GLU A 147 -3.94 8.97 -21.56
C GLU A 147 -5.12 9.78 -22.14
N PRO A 148 -6.34 9.22 -22.35
CA PRO A 148 -7.46 9.99 -22.86
C PRO A 148 -7.95 11.12 -21.92
N LEU A 149 -7.54 11.07 -20.65
CA LEU A 149 -7.98 12.00 -19.62
C LEU A 149 -6.96 13.11 -19.32
N LYS A 150 -5.75 13.06 -19.88
CA LYS A 150 -4.60 13.88 -19.48
C LYS A 150 -4.81 15.40 -19.46
N HIS A 151 -5.69 15.91 -20.31
CA HIS A 151 -6.02 17.34 -20.40
C HIS A 151 -7.28 17.74 -19.63
N ARG A 152 -8.05 16.77 -19.10
CA ARG A 152 -9.23 17.04 -18.30
C ARG A 152 -8.84 17.53 -16.92
N LYS A 153 -9.70 18.35 -16.32
CA LYS A 153 -9.56 18.76 -14.92
C LYS A 153 -9.99 17.64 -13.98
N CYS A 154 -9.33 17.53 -12.83
CA CYS A 154 -9.62 16.45 -11.88
C CYS A 154 -11.06 16.47 -11.34
N TYR A 155 -11.71 17.64 -11.28
CA TYR A 155 -13.12 17.74 -10.86
C TYR A 155 -14.12 17.19 -11.90
N GLU A 156 -13.69 16.95 -13.13
CA GLU A 156 -14.52 16.39 -14.22
C GLU A 156 -14.47 14.85 -14.26
N LEU A 157 -13.66 14.23 -13.39
CA LEU A 157 -13.44 12.79 -13.38
C LEU A 157 -14.44 12.09 -12.48
N SER A 158 -14.84 10.86 -12.85
CA SER A 158 -15.48 9.94 -11.92
C SER A 158 -14.48 9.49 -10.84
N ASP A 159 -14.97 8.97 -9.71
CA ASP A 159 -14.11 8.49 -8.62
C ASP A 159 -13.13 7.41 -9.09
N GLY A 160 -13.57 6.46 -9.93
CA GLY A 160 -12.70 5.44 -10.51
C GLY A 160 -11.64 6.00 -11.47
N GLN A 161 -11.97 7.04 -12.24
CA GLN A 161 -11.01 7.75 -13.09
C GLN A 161 -9.99 8.50 -12.22
N LEU A 162 -10.45 9.23 -11.21
CA LEU A 162 -9.58 9.96 -10.29
C LEU A 162 -8.65 9.00 -9.54
N GLN A 163 -9.16 7.85 -9.11
CA GLN A 163 -8.34 6.84 -8.42
C GLN A 163 -7.21 6.33 -9.32
N ARG A 164 -7.46 6.05 -10.61
CA ARG A 164 -6.40 5.70 -11.57
C ARG A 164 -5.37 6.80 -11.73
N VAL A 165 -5.78 8.05 -11.72
CA VAL A 165 -4.87 9.21 -11.78
C VAL A 165 -4.02 9.32 -10.51
N MET A 166 -4.58 9.04 -9.33
CA MET A 166 -3.81 9.00 -8.07
C MET A 166 -2.78 7.88 -8.06
N ILE A 167 -3.13 6.71 -8.61
CA ILE A 167 -2.18 5.59 -8.79
C ILE A 167 -1.10 5.99 -9.80
N ALA A 168 -1.45 6.65 -10.93
CA ALA A 168 -0.50 7.16 -11.90
C ALA A 168 0.49 8.15 -11.29
N ARG A 169 0.02 9.05 -10.42
CA ARG A 169 0.88 9.99 -9.68
C ARG A 169 1.88 9.24 -8.80
N ALA A 170 1.43 8.24 -8.04
CA ALA A 170 2.30 7.43 -7.21
C ALA A 170 3.32 6.62 -8.03
N LEU A 171 2.89 6.10 -9.19
CA LEU A 171 3.76 5.37 -10.13
C LEU A 171 4.79 6.30 -10.77
N ALA A 172 4.42 7.54 -11.14
CA ALA A 172 5.32 8.56 -11.67
C ALA A 172 6.41 8.97 -10.67
N GLN A 173 6.17 8.87 -9.37
CA GLN A 173 7.17 9.08 -8.33
C GLN A 173 8.33 8.08 -8.42
N ASP A 174 8.13 6.93 -9.09
CA ASP A 174 9.14 5.92 -9.41
C ASP A 174 9.88 5.34 -8.19
N THR A 175 9.14 5.08 -7.13
CA THR A 175 9.64 4.45 -5.92
C THR A 175 9.53 2.92 -5.99
N PRO A 176 10.39 2.15 -5.29
CA PRO A 176 10.27 0.69 -5.21
C PRO A 176 9.04 0.22 -4.42
N ILE A 177 8.48 1.06 -3.54
CA ILE A 177 7.34 0.72 -2.67
C ILE A 177 6.21 1.71 -2.89
N ILE A 178 4.98 1.19 -3.04
CA ILE A 178 3.75 1.99 -3.11
C ILE A 178 2.81 1.52 -1.99
N ILE A 179 2.35 2.45 -1.15
CA ILE A 179 1.35 2.20 -0.11
C ILE A 179 0.05 2.90 -0.49
N LEU A 180 -1.09 2.17 -0.46
CA LEU A 180 -2.40 2.75 -0.75
C LEU A 180 -3.34 2.49 0.43
N ASP A 181 -4.00 3.54 0.91
CA ASP A 181 -5.02 3.42 1.95
C ASP A 181 -6.41 3.41 1.30
N GLU A 182 -7.06 2.25 1.33
CA GLU A 182 -8.40 1.98 0.79
C GLU A 182 -8.64 2.47 -0.66
N PRO A 183 -7.83 2.02 -1.64
CA PRO A 183 -7.91 2.53 -3.02
C PRO A 183 -9.20 2.18 -3.77
N THR A 184 -10.08 1.40 -3.19
CA THR A 184 -11.35 0.96 -3.80
C THR A 184 -12.59 1.58 -3.16
N THR A 185 -12.43 2.44 -2.17
CA THR A 185 -13.54 3.12 -1.48
C THR A 185 -14.34 3.98 -2.45
N HIS A 186 -15.67 3.98 -2.32
CA HIS A 186 -16.66 4.67 -3.18
C HIS A 186 -16.76 4.15 -4.63
N LEU A 187 -16.09 3.06 -4.98
CA LEU A 187 -16.18 2.46 -6.30
C LEU A 187 -17.26 1.36 -6.34
N ASP A 188 -17.91 1.18 -7.49
CA ASP A 188 -18.74 0.01 -7.75
C ASP A 188 -17.90 -1.27 -7.89
N ILE A 189 -18.56 -2.42 -7.91
CA ILE A 189 -17.90 -3.73 -7.92
C ILE A 189 -16.99 -3.92 -9.14
N TYR A 190 -17.35 -3.40 -10.30
CA TYR A 190 -16.55 -3.50 -11.51
C TYR A 190 -15.26 -2.69 -11.37
N HIS A 191 -15.35 -1.43 -10.93
CA HIS A 191 -14.20 -0.56 -10.75
C HIS A 191 -13.30 -1.02 -9.62
N ARG A 192 -13.83 -1.62 -8.54
CA ARG A 192 -13.01 -2.26 -7.47
C ARG A 192 -12.15 -3.39 -8.04
N ALA A 193 -12.77 -4.33 -8.76
CA ALA A 193 -12.05 -5.44 -9.38
C ALA A 193 -11.01 -4.91 -10.39
N TYR A 194 -11.36 -3.90 -11.20
CA TYR A 194 -10.44 -3.27 -12.14
C TYR A 194 -9.21 -2.66 -11.44
N ILE A 195 -9.41 -1.86 -10.39
CA ILE A 195 -8.30 -1.23 -9.65
C ILE A 195 -7.37 -2.29 -9.03
N LEU A 196 -7.93 -3.33 -8.39
CA LEU A 196 -7.10 -4.37 -7.77
C LEU A 196 -6.34 -5.19 -8.82
N THR A 197 -6.96 -5.48 -9.97
CA THR A 197 -6.28 -6.13 -11.11
C THR A 197 -5.17 -5.24 -11.68
N LEU A 198 -5.41 -3.93 -11.80
CA LEU A 198 -4.39 -2.97 -12.21
C LEU A 198 -3.20 -2.97 -11.25
N LEU A 199 -3.44 -2.93 -9.94
CA LEU A 199 -2.38 -2.99 -8.93
C LEU A 199 -1.58 -4.30 -9.02
N LYS A 200 -2.25 -5.45 -9.24
CA LYS A 200 -1.59 -6.75 -9.46
C LYS A 200 -0.67 -6.72 -10.67
N ASN A 201 -1.15 -6.22 -11.79
CA ASN A 201 -0.37 -6.10 -13.01
C ASN A 201 0.81 -5.13 -12.84
N LEU A 202 0.61 -4.01 -12.17
CA LEU A 202 1.68 -3.04 -11.87
C LEU A 202 2.76 -3.67 -10.98
N ALA A 203 2.40 -4.38 -9.91
CA ALA A 203 3.37 -5.06 -9.05
C ALA A 203 4.24 -6.03 -9.88
N ALA A 204 3.61 -6.88 -10.70
CA ALA A 204 4.29 -7.88 -11.52
C ALA A 204 5.18 -7.25 -12.61
N THR A 205 4.66 -6.25 -13.35
CA THR A 205 5.36 -5.70 -14.52
C THR A 205 6.44 -4.68 -14.16
N THR A 206 6.22 -3.88 -13.10
CA THR A 206 7.18 -2.87 -12.66
C THR A 206 8.11 -3.35 -11.55
N GLN A 207 7.89 -4.56 -11.04
CA GLN A 207 8.62 -5.14 -9.91
C GLN A 207 8.57 -4.26 -8.64
N LYS A 208 7.53 -3.44 -8.49
CA LYS A 208 7.32 -2.63 -7.30
C LYS A 208 6.55 -3.43 -6.25
N THR A 209 6.89 -3.25 -4.99
CA THR A 209 6.10 -3.79 -3.87
C THR A 209 4.89 -2.89 -3.64
N ILE A 210 3.70 -3.44 -3.70
CA ILE A 210 2.45 -2.69 -3.50
C ILE A 210 1.73 -3.22 -2.28
N LEU A 211 1.57 -2.37 -1.25
CA LEU A 211 0.81 -2.66 -0.04
C LEU A 211 -0.46 -1.79 -0.03
N PHE A 212 -1.63 -2.39 0.08
CA PHE A 212 -2.88 -1.63 0.14
C PHE A 212 -3.80 -2.14 1.25
N SER A 213 -4.51 -1.23 1.92
CA SER A 213 -5.61 -1.60 2.80
C SER A 213 -6.91 -1.74 2.02
N THR A 214 -7.77 -2.67 2.44
CA THR A 214 -9.07 -2.85 1.80
C THR A 214 -10.09 -3.51 2.72
N HIS A 215 -11.37 -3.29 2.41
CA HIS A 215 -12.51 -4.02 2.96
C HIS A 215 -13.01 -5.13 2.02
N GLU A 216 -12.47 -5.19 0.79
CA GLU A 216 -12.83 -6.18 -0.24
C GLU A 216 -11.99 -7.46 -0.04
N ILE A 217 -12.29 -8.20 1.05
CA ILE A 217 -11.47 -9.36 1.48
C ILE A 217 -11.49 -10.44 0.40
N ASP A 218 -12.66 -10.73 -0.19
CA ASP A 218 -12.84 -11.75 -1.22
C ASP A 218 -12.00 -11.47 -2.47
N LEU A 219 -11.93 -10.21 -2.90
CA LEU A 219 -11.08 -9.79 -4.02
C LEU A 219 -9.59 -9.83 -3.66
N ALA A 220 -9.24 -9.45 -2.43
CA ALA A 220 -7.87 -9.50 -1.95
C ALA A 220 -7.35 -10.95 -1.88
N ILE A 221 -8.18 -11.90 -1.41
CA ILE A 221 -7.85 -13.34 -1.39
C ILE A 221 -7.52 -13.85 -2.80
N GLN A 222 -8.25 -13.40 -3.83
CA GLN A 222 -8.07 -13.85 -5.20
C GLN A 222 -6.86 -13.25 -5.90
N LEU A 223 -6.45 -12.03 -5.54
CA LEU A 223 -5.48 -11.25 -6.31
C LEU A 223 -4.14 -11.07 -5.61
N CYS A 224 -4.08 -11.06 -4.28
CA CYS A 224 -2.85 -10.80 -3.54
C CYS A 224 -1.91 -11.99 -3.50
N ASP A 225 -0.60 -11.71 -3.53
CA ASP A 225 0.45 -12.71 -3.31
C ASP A 225 0.57 -13.04 -1.82
N LYS A 226 0.40 -12.02 -0.98
CA LYS A 226 0.43 -12.12 0.48
C LYS A 226 -0.66 -11.22 1.07
N MET A 227 -1.04 -11.53 2.31
CA MET A 227 -1.99 -10.71 3.06
C MET A 227 -1.49 -10.50 4.49
N ILE A 228 -1.76 -9.31 5.01
CA ILE A 228 -1.66 -8.97 6.43
C ILE A 228 -3.10 -8.94 6.96
N VAL A 229 -3.43 -9.85 7.85
CA VAL A 229 -4.74 -9.92 8.51
C VAL A 229 -4.57 -9.34 9.92
N MET A 230 -5.19 -8.18 10.16
CA MET A 230 -5.21 -7.54 11.49
C MET A 230 -6.48 -7.92 12.22
N ASP A 231 -6.31 -8.60 13.34
CA ASP A 231 -7.33 -8.87 14.35
C ASP A 231 -7.13 -7.92 15.55
N GLN A 232 -8.08 -7.89 16.48
CA GLN A 232 -8.01 -7.04 17.67
C GLN A 232 -6.80 -7.36 18.56
N GLU A 233 -6.37 -8.63 18.59
CA GLU A 233 -5.29 -9.09 19.46
C GLU A 233 -3.96 -9.32 18.73
N THR A 234 -4.02 -9.72 17.45
CA THR A 234 -2.85 -10.23 16.72
C THR A 234 -2.86 -9.80 15.26
N THR A 235 -1.70 -9.93 14.62
CA THR A 235 -1.52 -9.69 13.19
C THR A 235 -0.91 -10.94 12.55
N TYR A 236 -1.55 -11.44 11.50
CA TYR A 236 -1.09 -12.61 10.74
C TYR A 236 -0.59 -12.17 9.37
N PHE A 237 0.48 -12.81 8.89
CA PHE A 237 1.05 -12.53 7.58
C PHE A 237 1.40 -13.83 6.86
N ASN A 238 0.75 -14.09 5.74
CA ASN A 238 1.08 -15.23 4.86
C ASN A 238 0.41 -15.06 3.48
N ASP A 239 0.55 -16.06 2.60
CA ASP A 239 -0.27 -16.18 1.39
C ASP A 239 -1.74 -16.47 1.77
N PRO A 240 -2.71 -16.08 0.89
CA PRO A 240 -4.14 -16.25 1.18
C PRO A 240 -4.54 -17.69 1.49
N CYS A 241 -4.01 -18.69 0.77
CA CYS A 241 -4.35 -20.10 0.99
C CYS A 241 -3.95 -20.57 2.38
N THR A 242 -2.74 -20.23 2.81
CA THR A 242 -2.25 -20.54 4.17
C THR A 242 -3.10 -19.88 5.26
N LEU A 243 -3.49 -18.61 5.07
CA LEU A 243 -4.35 -17.89 6.01
C LEU A 243 -5.75 -18.51 6.10
N ILE A 244 -6.32 -19.00 4.99
CA ILE A 244 -7.58 -19.74 4.95
C ILE A 244 -7.46 -21.02 5.75
N THR A 245 -6.47 -21.87 5.46
CA THR A 245 -6.28 -23.15 6.15
C THR A 245 -5.99 -23.00 7.64
N GLN A 246 -5.44 -21.87 8.05
CA GLN A 246 -5.21 -21.50 9.45
C GLN A 246 -6.43 -20.83 10.10
N ASN A 247 -7.55 -20.72 9.39
CA ASN A 247 -8.81 -20.10 9.84
C ASN A 247 -8.66 -18.65 10.34
N ARG A 248 -7.77 -17.84 9.68
CA ARG A 248 -7.44 -16.48 10.15
C ARG A 248 -8.45 -15.42 9.72
N PHE A 249 -9.38 -15.75 8.81
CA PHE A 249 -10.44 -14.83 8.38
C PHE A 249 -11.69 -14.91 9.26
N SER A 250 -11.94 -16.04 9.94
CA SER A 250 -13.14 -16.25 10.75
C SER A 250 -13.20 -15.34 11.98
N SER A 251 -12.05 -14.89 12.51
CA SER A 251 -11.99 -13.97 13.66
C SER A 251 -12.24 -12.51 13.31
N LEU A 252 -12.27 -12.15 12.02
CA LEU A 252 -12.40 -10.75 11.59
C LEU A 252 -13.76 -10.13 11.91
N PHE A 253 -14.79 -10.96 11.98
CA PHE A 253 -16.17 -10.53 12.27
C PHE A 253 -16.83 -11.49 13.27
N PRO A 254 -17.78 -11.00 14.08
CA PRO A 254 -18.59 -11.87 14.93
C PRO A 254 -19.35 -12.90 14.09
N ASN A 255 -19.33 -14.17 14.52
CA ASN A 255 -19.94 -15.29 13.77
C ASN A 255 -21.47 -15.40 13.92
N ASP A 256 -22.13 -14.42 14.53
CA ASP A 256 -23.58 -14.39 14.75
C ASP A 256 -24.36 -14.02 13.47
N LEU A 257 -23.78 -13.22 12.58
CA LEU A 257 -24.42 -12.74 11.36
C LEU A 257 -23.74 -13.25 10.09
N ILE A 258 -22.42 -13.27 10.07
CA ILE A 258 -21.62 -13.70 8.91
C ILE A 258 -20.54 -14.70 9.32
N ALA A 259 -20.28 -15.68 8.47
CA ALA A 259 -19.22 -16.64 8.68
C ALA A 259 -18.34 -16.73 7.40
N PHE A 260 -17.06 -17.00 7.59
CA PHE A 260 -16.15 -17.24 6.48
C PHE A 260 -16.30 -18.70 5.98
N ASP A 261 -16.51 -18.85 4.68
CA ASP A 261 -16.56 -20.15 4.01
C ASP A 261 -15.18 -20.42 3.36
N GLU A 262 -14.42 -21.32 3.97
CA GLU A 262 -13.10 -21.71 3.51
C GLU A 262 -13.09 -22.32 2.09
N LYS A 263 -14.20 -22.97 1.69
CA LYS A 263 -14.30 -23.63 0.37
C LYS A 263 -14.42 -22.61 -0.77
N THR A 264 -15.10 -21.50 -0.50
CA THR A 264 -15.31 -20.44 -1.51
C THR A 264 -14.39 -19.24 -1.30
N GLY A 265 -13.66 -19.18 -0.17
CA GLY A 265 -12.81 -18.02 0.18
C GLY A 265 -13.61 -16.74 0.35
N SER A 266 -14.84 -16.80 0.86
CA SER A 266 -15.74 -15.66 0.94
C SER A 266 -16.60 -15.67 2.21
N PHE A 267 -17.11 -14.50 2.59
CA PHE A 267 -18.04 -14.37 3.72
C PHE A 267 -19.48 -14.63 3.27
N LYS A 268 -20.23 -15.37 4.10
CA LYS A 268 -21.65 -15.71 3.88
C LYS A 268 -22.50 -15.36 5.08
N ILE A 269 -23.75 -14.98 4.81
CA ILE A 269 -24.73 -14.76 5.88
C ILE A 269 -25.08 -16.12 6.52
N VAL A 270 -24.98 -16.19 7.82
CA VAL A 270 -25.42 -17.33 8.63
C VAL A 270 -26.95 -17.32 8.64
N ARG A 271 -27.57 -18.42 8.17
CA ARG A 271 -29.04 -18.60 8.16
C ARG A 271 -29.49 -19.49 9.30
#